data_cd9c07b40e471ab67913091767cba10b
#
_entry.id   cd9c07b40e471ab67913091767cba10b
#
_cell.length_a   1.000
_cell.length_b   1.000
_cell.length_c   1.000
_cell.angle_alpha   90.00
_cell.angle_beta   90.00
_cell.angle_gamma   90.00
#
_symmetry.space_group_name_H-M   'P 1'
#
loop_
_entity.id
_entity.type
_entity.pdbx_description
1 polymer ?
#
loop_
_entity_poly.entity_id
_entity_poly.type
_entity_poly.pdbx_seq_one_letter_code
_entity_poly.pdbx_strand_id
1 'polypeptide(L)'
;MNQTNPLPEWTDDLSVNVEIIDEDHQAFFRLAALMNDVTATPDNDQLYLIETSINILEEYIEGHFLREQKAMAKADYAYLVEHIAAHDAFADRVTRIIQDYRQTGSIEKIGTLPHLVTDWLNNHIRVVDAQYKGILTNANVDDRPLVYMAAGLDTELVS
;
A
#
# COMPACT_ATOMS: atom_id res chain seq x y z
N MET A 1 -21.95 21.12 -4.41
CA MET A 1 -21.65 19.97 -3.54
C MET A 1 -20.97 18.90 -4.35
N ASN A 2 -19.73 18.69 -4.03
CA ASN A 2 -18.98 17.62 -4.71
C ASN A 2 -19.44 16.28 -4.17
N GLN A 3 -20.13 15.53 -5.01
CA GLN A 3 -20.32 14.12 -4.71
C GLN A 3 -18.97 13.45 -4.92
N THR A 4 -18.27 13.23 -3.82
CA THR A 4 -17.08 12.40 -3.88
C THR A 4 -17.52 10.96 -4.08
N ASN A 5 -16.99 10.30 -5.10
CA ASN A 5 -17.17 8.86 -5.23
C ASN A 5 -16.65 8.21 -3.95
N PRO A 6 -17.42 7.29 -3.34
CA PRO A 6 -16.92 6.60 -2.17
C PRO A 6 -15.66 5.79 -2.53
N LEU A 7 -14.72 5.75 -1.58
CA LEU A 7 -13.53 4.92 -1.75
C LEU A 7 -13.91 3.45 -1.73
N PRO A 8 -13.27 2.61 -2.57
CA PRO A 8 -13.38 1.17 -2.41
C PRO A 8 -12.99 0.74 -1.00
N GLU A 9 -13.70 -0.23 -0.47
CA GLU A 9 -13.42 -0.80 0.86
C GLU A 9 -12.97 -2.25 0.71
N TRP A 10 -12.28 -2.76 1.72
CA TRP A 10 -11.94 -4.18 1.79
C TRP A 10 -13.21 -5.03 1.84
N THR A 11 -13.19 -6.11 1.06
CA THR A 11 -14.20 -7.17 1.12
C THR A 11 -13.50 -8.53 1.17
N ASP A 12 -14.15 -9.54 1.75
CA ASP A 12 -13.51 -10.84 1.98
C ASP A 12 -13.04 -11.54 0.70
N ASP A 13 -13.64 -11.21 -0.44
CA ASP A 13 -13.23 -11.75 -1.73
C ASP A 13 -11.86 -11.21 -2.21
N LEU A 14 -11.33 -10.20 -1.53
CA LEU A 14 -9.97 -9.70 -1.77
C LEU A 14 -8.91 -10.52 -1.05
N SER A 15 -9.28 -11.48 -0.21
CA SER A 15 -8.30 -12.30 0.50
C SER A 15 -7.42 -13.09 -0.48
N VAL A 16 -6.12 -13.10 -0.20
CA VAL A 16 -5.14 -13.92 -0.94
C VAL A 16 -4.74 -15.16 -0.14
N ASN A 17 -5.48 -15.48 0.93
CA ASN A 17 -5.27 -16.63 1.81
C ASN A 17 -3.94 -16.60 2.58
N VAL A 18 -3.39 -15.40 2.78
CA VAL A 18 -2.23 -15.16 3.63
C VAL A 18 -2.61 -14.05 4.61
N GLU A 19 -2.77 -14.40 5.87
CA GLU A 19 -3.32 -13.50 6.89
C GLU A 19 -2.60 -12.17 6.97
N ILE A 20 -1.27 -12.17 7.03
CA ILE A 20 -0.51 -10.93 7.19
C ILE A 20 -0.59 -10.04 5.95
N ILE A 21 -0.68 -10.62 4.76
CA ILE A 21 -0.87 -9.85 3.53
C ILE A 21 -2.26 -9.24 3.50
N ASP A 22 -3.28 -10.00 3.90
CA ASP A 22 -4.64 -9.49 4.00
C ASP A 22 -4.73 -8.33 5.01
N GLU A 23 -4.05 -8.45 6.14
CA GLU A 23 -3.95 -7.37 7.13
C GLU A 23 -3.28 -6.12 6.55
N ASP A 24 -2.19 -6.29 5.81
CA ASP A 24 -1.53 -5.18 5.12
C ASP A 24 -2.49 -4.48 4.16
N HIS A 25 -3.22 -5.24 3.36
CA HIS A 25 -4.19 -4.69 2.41
C HIS A 25 -5.32 -3.94 3.13
N GLN A 26 -5.87 -4.52 4.19
CA GLN A 26 -6.91 -3.85 4.98
C GLN A 26 -6.39 -2.54 5.57
N ALA A 27 -5.14 -2.52 6.03
CA ALA A 27 -4.52 -1.30 6.57
C ALA A 27 -4.40 -0.20 5.51
N PHE A 28 -4.09 -0.56 4.25
CA PHE A 28 -4.08 0.41 3.15
C PHE A 28 -5.44 1.06 2.94
N PHE A 29 -6.50 0.27 2.94
CA PHE A 29 -7.86 0.80 2.77
C PHE A 29 -8.23 1.75 3.92
N ARG A 30 -7.89 1.40 5.16
CA ARG A 30 -8.13 2.26 6.33
C ARG A 30 -7.32 3.56 6.26
N LEU A 31 -6.06 3.46 5.87
CA LEU A 31 -5.17 4.61 5.74
C LEU A 31 -5.66 5.57 4.65
N ALA A 32 -6.10 5.03 3.51
CA ALA A 32 -6.66 5.85 2.44
C ALA A 32 -7.93 6.58 2.89
N ALA A 33 -8.79 5.92 3.66
CA ALA A 33 -10.00 6.54 4.22
C ALA A 33 -9.64 7.70 5.16
N LEU A 34 -8.65 7.50 6.03
CA LEU A 34 -8.15 8.55 6.93
C LEU A 34 -7.59 9.74 6.13
N MET A 35 -6.76 9.46 5.14
CA MET A 35 -6.16 10.49 4.29
C MET A 35 -7.23 11.27 3.51
N ASN A 36 -8.27 10.57 3.03
CA ASN A 36 -9.38 11.21 2.35
C ASN A 36 -10.11 12.20 3.28
N ASP A 37 -10.37 11.80 4.52
CA ASP A 37 -11.00 12.68 5.51
C ASP A 37 -10.16 13.91 5.78
N VAL A 38 -8.85 13.74 5.98
CA VAL A 38 -7.93 14.83 6.29
C VAL A 38 -7.80 15.81 5.15
N THR A 39 -7.81 15.33 3.90
CA THR A 39 -7.65 16.19 2.71
C THR A 39 -8.95 16.81 2.24
N ALA A 40 -10.10 16.21 2.53
CA ALA A 40 -11.41 16.72 2.12
C ALA A 40 -11.80 17.97 2.88
N THR A 41 -11.44 18.06 4.16
CA THR A 41 -11.75 19.20 5.02
C THR A 41 -10.47 19.66 5.74
N PRO A 42 -9.50 20.24 4.99
CA PRO A 42 -8.23 20.60 5.60
C PRO A 42 -8.42 21.74 6.60
N ASP A 43 -7.96 21.49 7.82
CA ASP A 43 -7.89 22.49 8.89
C ASP A 43 -6.43 22.92 9.01
N ASN A 44 -6.17 24.22 9.00
CA ASN A 44 -4.79 24.75 9.09
C ASN A 44 -4.06 24.23 10.33
N ASP A 45 -4.77 24.01 11.43
CA ASP A 45 -4.17 23.48 12.66
C ASP A 45 -3.85 21.99 12.56
N GLN A 46 -4.32 21.30 11.51
CA GLN A 46 -4.19 19.86 11.34
C GLN A 46 -3.45 19.47 10.04
N LEU A 47 -2.81 20.43 9.37
CA LEU A 47 -2.05 20.13 8.15
C LEU A 47 -0.94 19.09 8.39
N TYR A 48 -0.43 19.02 9.63
CA TYR A 48 0.56 17.99 9.98
C TYR A 48 0.01 16.57 9.83
N LEU A 49 -1.32 16.39 9.88
CA LEU A 49 -1.93 15.07 9.69
C LEU A 49 -1.78 14.58 8.25
N ILE A 50 -1.74 15.50 7.30
CA ILE A 50 -1.48 15.16 5.90
C ILE A 50 -0.07 14.60 5.78
N GLU A 51 0.92 15.30 6.32
CA GLU A 51 2.31 14.85 6.26
C GLU A 51 2.51 13.54 7.02
N THR A 52 1.88 13.39 8.18
CA THR A 52 1.92 12.14 8.96
C THR A 52 1.34 10.97 8.15
N SER A 53 0.18 11.16 7.53
CA SER A 53 -0.44 10.12 6.71
C SER A 53 0.40 9.76 5.48
N ILE A 54 1.06 10.74 4.86
CA ILE A 54 2.00 10.50 3.76
C ILE A 54 3.15 9.61 4.23
N ASN A 55 3.76 9.94 5.35
CA ASN A 55 4.89 9.16 5.89
C ASN A 55 4.48 7.72 6.19
N ILE A 56 3.30 7.51 6.76
CA ILE A 56 2.77 6.17 7.03
C ILE A 56 2.53 5.43 5.73
N LEU A 57 1.96 6.09 4.73
CA LEU A 57 1.69 5.48 3.43
C LEU A 57 2.99 5.03 2.74
N GLU A 58 4.01 5.88 2.74
CA GLU A 58 5.31 5.55 2.14
C GLU A 58 5.93 4.33 2.83
N GLU A 59 5.87 4.27 4.15
CA GLU A 59 6.38 3.13 4.92
C GLU A 59 5.61 1.84 4.61
N TYR A 60 4.29 1.93 4.51
CA TYR A 60 3.44 0.78 4.19
C TYR A 60 3.69 0.27 2.78
N ILE A 61 3.80 1.16 1.80
CA ILE A 61 4.10 0.77 0.41
C ILE A 61 5.43 0.02 0.35
N GLU A 62 6.48 0.60 0.91
CA GLU A 62 7.81 -0.01 0.90
C GLU A 62 7.81 -1.36 1.62
N GLY A 63 7.32 -1.39 2.84
CA GLY A 63 7.35 -2.60 3.66
C GLY A 63 6.47 -3.72 3.11
N HIS A 64 5.27 -3.41 2.65
CA HIS A 64 4.35 -4.40 2.11
C HIS A 64 4.87 -4.99 0.79
N PHE A 65 5.36 -4.15 -0.12
CA PHE A 65 5.91 -4.64 -1.39
C PHE A 65 7.13 -5.54 -1.15
N LEU A 66 7.99 -5.18 -0.21
CA LEU A 66 9.14 -6.02 0.15
C LEU A 66 8.68 -7.36 0.75
N ARG A 67 7.67 -7.35 1.61
CA ARG A 67 7.11 -8.60 2.18
C ARG A 67 6.70 -9.56 1.07
N GLU A 68 5.91 -9.07 0.11
CA GLU A 68 5.44 -9.88 -1.00
C GLU A 68 6.59 -10.34 -1.90
N GLN A 69 7.49 -9.43 -2.25
CA GLN A 69 8.62 -9.71 -3.15
C GLN A 69 9.58 -10.75 -2.55
N LYS A 70 9.86 -10.65 -1.26
CA LYS A 70 10.67 -11.66 -0.57
C LYS A 70 10.01 -13.02 -0.58
N ALA A 71 8.71 -13.08 -0.31
CA ALA A 71 7.96 -14.33 -0.30
C ALA A 71 7.91 -14.96 -1.70
N MET A 72 7.65 -14.14 -2.73
CA MET A 72 7.65 -14.62 -4.11
C MET A 72 9.01 -15.12 -4.56
N ALA A 73 10.08 -14.43 -4.18
CA ALA A 73 11.45 -14.86 -4.51
C ALA A 73 11.78 -16.21 -3.85
N LYS A 74 11.42 -16.37 -2.58
CA LYS A 74 11.62 -17.65 -1.87
C LYS A 74 10.83 -18.80 -2.50
N ALA A 75 9.66 -18.52 -3.05
CA ALA A 75 8.79 -19.52 -3.67
C ALA A 75 9.14 -19.77 -5.16
N ASP A 76 10.17 -19.12 -5.68
CA ASP A 76 10.51 -19.17 -7.11
C ASP A 76 9.32 -18.85 -8.02
N TYR A 77 8.56 -17.80 -7.63
CA TYR A 77 7.35 -17.42 -8.34
C TYR A 77 7.65 -16.97 -9.78
N ALA A 78 6.98 -17.59 -10.75
CA ALA A 78 7.28 -17.41 -12.17
C ALA A 78 7.08 -15.97 -12.67
N TYR A 79 6.17 -15.22 -12.05
CA TYR A 79 5.84 -13.84 -12.47
C TYR A 79 6.41 -12.77 -11.55
N LEU A 80 7.50 -13.08 -10.85
CA LEU A 80 8.14 -12.15 -9.90
C LEU A 80 8.56 -10.83 -10.56
N VAL A 81 9.19 -10.92 -11.74
CA VAL A 81 9.72 -9.73 -12.43
C VAL A 81 8.58 -8.79 -12.80
N GLU A 82 7.51 -9.32 -13.36
CA GLU A 82 6.32 -8.53 -13.76
C GLU A 82 5.63 -7.94 -12.54
N HIS A 83 5.58 -8.68 -11.43
CA HIS A 83 4.96 -8.21 -10.19
C HIS A 83 5.75 -7.05 -9.59
N ILE A 84 7.08 -7.16 -9.54
CA ILE A 84 7.96 -6.07 -9.08
C ILE A 84 7.78 -4.84 -9.97
N ALA A 85 7.71 -5.01 -11.29
CA ALA A 85 7.51 -3.90 -12.20
C ALA A 85 6.18 -3.16 -11.94
N ALA A 86 5.12 -3.90 -11.62
CA ALA A 86 3.83 -3.30 -11.26
C ALA A 86 3.93 -2.50 -9.96
N HIS A 87 4.63 -3.03 -8.95
CA HIS A 87 4.89 -2.33 -7.70
C HIS A 87 5.67 -1.03 -7.92
N ASP A 88 6.75 -1.10 -8.70
CA ASP A 88 7.60 0.06 -8.96
C ASP A 88 6.86 1.16 -9.71
N ALA A 89 6.05 0.81 -10.70
CA ALA A 89 5.25 1.77 -11.44
C ALA A 89 4.24 2.49 -10.55
N PHE A 90 3.60 1.77 -9.64
CA PHE A 90 2.66 2.37 -8.69
C PHE A 90 3.39 3.28 -7.70
N ALA A 91 4.48 2.81 -7.12
CA ALA A 91 5.28 3.59 -6.17
C ALA A 91 5.76 4.90 -6.80
N ASP A 92 6.16 4.88 -8.07
CA ASP A 92 6.56 6.09 -8.80
C ASP A 92 5.41 7.08 -8.95
N ARG A 93 4.20 6.60 -9.23
CA ARG A 93 3.02 7.46 -9.34
C ARG A 93 2.71 8.14 -8.01
N VAL A 94 2.74 7.39 -6.92
CA VAL A 94 2.53 7.92 -5.56
C VAL A 94 3.58 8.96 -5.23
N THR A 95 4.84 8.64 -5.48
CA THR A 95 5.97 9.54 -5.21
C THR A 95 5.82 10.88 -5.94
N ARG A 96 5.40 10.87 -7.21
CA ARG A 96 5.20 12.10 -7.98
C ARG A 96 4.12 12.99 -7.37
N ILE A 97 3.00 12.41 -6.95
CA ILE A 97 1.92 13.16 -6.31
C ILE A 97 2.41 13.79 -5.00
N ILE A 98 3.14 13.02 -4.20
CA ILE A 98 3.69 13.50 -2.93
C ILE A 98 4.69 14.64 -3.16
N GLN A 99 5.58 14.48 -4.13
CA GLN A 99 6.56 15.52 -4.48
C GLN A 99 5.88 16.80 -4.95
N ASP A 100 4.86 16.68 -5.81
CA ASP A 100 4.07 17.84 -6.24
C ASP A 100 3.44 18.56 -5.07
N TYR A 101 2.85 17.82 -4.14
CA TYR A 101 2.27 18.40 -2.92
C TYR A 101 3.34 19.13 -2.10
N ARG A 102 4.49 18.50 -1.89
CA ARG A 102 5.57 19.10 -1.08
C ARG A 102 6.14 20.37 -1.72
N GLN A 103 6.13 20.46 -3.04
CA GLN A 103 6.60 21.64 -3.76
C GLN A 103 5.57 22.76 -3.81
N THR A 104 4.29 22.43 -3.94
CA THR A 104 3.22 23.41 -4.20
C THR A 104 2.30 23.66 -3.01
N GLY A 105 2.24 22.74 -2.05
CA GLY A 105 1.26 22.78 -0.96
C GLY A 105 -0.17 22.51 -1.42
N SER A 106 -0.37 21.99 -2.63
CA SER A 106 -1.70 21.80 -3.22
C SER A 106 -2.47 20.67 -2.55
N ILE A 107 -3.47 21.01 -1.75
CA ILE A 107 -4.38 20.05 -1.12
C ILE A 107 -5.19 19.30 -2.18
N GLU A 108 -5.55 19.95 -3.28
CA GLU A 108 -6.24 19.31 -4.38
C GLU A 108 -5.45 18.15 -4.96
N LYS A 109 -4.15 18.35 -5.17
CA LYS A 109 -3.27 17.28 -5.69
C LYS A 109 -3.11 16.12 -4.74
N ILE A 110 -2.81 16.39 -3.47
CA ILE A 110 -2.65 15.31 -2.48
C ILE A 110 -3.97 14.60 -2.20
N GLY A 111 -5.09 15.29 -2.34
CA GLY A 111 -6.43 14.73 -2.17
C GLY A 111 -6.80 13.70 -3.24
N THR A 112 -6.05 13.60 -4.34
CA THR A 112 -6.26 12.55 -5.36
C THR A 112 -5.66 11.21 -4.93
N LEU A 113 -4.76 11.22 -3.95
CA LEU A 113 -3.99 10.03 -3.56
C LEU A 113 -4.85 8.90 -2.97
N PRO A 114 -5.84 9.16 -2.10
CA PRO A 114 -6.66 8.08 -1.54
C PRO A 114 -7.37 7.24 -2.60
N HIS A 115 -7.98 7.85 -3.62
CA HIS A 115 -8.62 7.11 -4.71
C HIS A 115 -7.61 6.38 -5.57
N LEU A 116 -6.48 6.99 -5.87
CA LEU A 116 -5.41 6.33 -6.63
C LEU A 116 -4.96 5.05 -5.93
N VAL A 117 -4.71 5.13 -4.61
CA VAL A 117 -4.23 3.99 -3.83
C VAL A 117 -5.28 2.88 -3.80
N THR A 118 -6.52 3.21 -3.47
CA THR A 118 -7.56 2.18 -3.30
C THR A 118 -8.01 1.59 -4.63
N ASP A 119 -8.11 2.38 -5.69
CA ASP A 119 -8.48 1.87 -7.02
C ASP A 119 -7.38 0.95 -7.55
N TRP A 120 -6.12 1.38 -7.45
CA TRP A 120 -5.00 0.56 -7.88
C TRP A 120 -4.93 -0.73 -7.07
N LEU A 121 -5.04 -0.63 -5.76
CA LEU A 121 -4.92 -1.79 -4.86
C LEU A 121 -6.03 -2.80 -5.13
N ASN A 122 -7.27 -2.33 -5.25
CA ASN A 122 -8.40 -3.22 -5.54
C ASN A 122 -8.18 -4.02 -6.82
N ASN A 123 -7.72 -3.37 -7.89
CA ASN A 123 -7.43 -4.05 -9.15
C ASN A 123 -6.19 -4.95 -9.03
N HIS A 124 -5.12 -4.47 -8.39
CA HIS A 124 -3.88 -5.21 -8.24
C HIS A 124 -4.08 -6.51 -7.46
N ILE A 125 -4.82 -6.46 -6.36
CA ILE A 125 -5.12 -7.66 -5.56
C ILE A 125 -5.89 -8.68 -6.40
N ARG A 126 -6.94 -8.24 -7.10
CA ARG A 126 -7.82 -9.14 -7.87
C ARG A 126 -7.15 -9.76 -9.08
N VAL A 127 -6.28 -9.03 -9.75
CA VAL A 127 -5.69 -9.44 -11.03
C VAL A 127 -4.27 -9.98 -10.86
N VAL A 128 -3.45 -9.33 -10.03
CA VAL A 128 -2.02 -9.63 -9.93
C VAL A 128 -1.72 -10.50 -8.71
N ASP A 129 -2.09 -10.05 -7.50
CA ASP A 129 -1.84 -10.82 -6.29
C ASP A 129 -2.58 -12.16 -6.29
N ALA A 130 -3.78 -12.19 -6.82
CA ALA A 130 -4.58 -13.42 -6.90
C ALA A 130 -3.85 -14.57 -7.61
N GLN A 131 -2.90 -14.26 -8.48
CA GLN A 131 -2.14 -15.27 -9.22
C GLN A 131 -1.20 -16.08 -8.32
N TYR A 132 -0.76 -15.53 -7.19
CA TYR A 132 0.10 -16.27 -6.27
C TYR A 132 -0.66 -17.04 -5.18
N LYS A 133 -1.98 -17.04 -5.20
CA LYS A 133 -2.78 -17.84 -4.25
C LYS A 133 -2.36 -19.31 -4.31
N GLY A 134 -2.15 -19.90 -3.14
CA GLY A 134 -1.69 -21.28 -3.03
C GLY A 134 -0.19 -21.45 -3.18
N ILE A 135 0.50 -20.45 -3.72
CA ILE A 135 1.98 -20.42 -3.82
C ILE A 135 2.55 -19.75 -2.58
N LEU A 136 2.05 -18.56 -2.24
CA LEU A 136 2.34 -17.90 -0.97
C LEU A 136 1.35 -18.40 0.08
N THR A 137 1.86 -18.76 1.27
CA THR A 137 1.04 -19.30 2.37
C THR A 137 1.48 -18.64 3.68
N ASN A 138 0.68 -18.81 4.73
CA ASN A 138 1.04 -18.31 6.07
C ASN A 138 2.38 -18.87 6.56
N ALA A 139 2.77 -20.04 6.07
CA ALA A 139 4.00 -20.71 6.50
C ALA A 139 5.26 -20.14 5.84
N ASN A 140 5.14 -19.51 4.66
CA ASN A 140 6.31 -19.07 3.89
C ASN A 140 6.43 -17.55 3.73
N VAL A 141 5.58 -16.78 4.41
CA VAL A 141 5.61 -15.32 4.37
C VAL A 141 6.09 -14.79 5.72
N ASP A 142 6.98 -13.79 5.68
CA ASP A 142 7.45 -13.11 6.89
C ASP A 142 6.29 -12.31 7.49
N ASP A 143 5.85 -12.67 8.69
CA ASP A 143 4.70 -12.07 9.35
C ASP A 143 5.05 -10.99 10.38
N ARG A 144 6.32 -10.55 10.42
CA ARG A 144 6.73 -9.46 11.30
C ARG A 144 6.11 -8.12 10.86
N PRO A 145 6.02 -7.13 11.77
CA PRO A 145 5.55 -5.79 11.40
C PRO A 145 6.31 -5.20 10.22
N LEU A 146 5.63 -4.37 9.44
CA LEU A 146 6.20 -3.77 8.21
C LEU A 146 7.48 -2.98 8.44
N VAL A 147 7.69 -2.45 9.64
CA VAL A 147 8.91 -1.71 9.98
C VAL A 147 10.17 -2.57 9.80
N TYR A 148 10.08 -3.87 10.03
CA TYR A 148 11.22 -4.78 9.81
C TYR A 148 11.58 -4.89 8.34
N MET A 149 10.58 -4.88 7.46
CA MET A 149 10.79 -4.89 6.00
C MET A 149 11.39 -3.57 5.55
N ALA A 150 10.78 -2.45 5.93
CA ALA A 150 11.22 -1.11 5.55
C ALA A 150 12.62 -0.78 6.08
N ALA A 151 12.98 -1.31 7.25
CA ALA A 151 14.31 -1.13 7.83
C ALA A 151 15.38 -2.03 7.19
N GLY A 152 14.98 -2.93 6.28
CA GLY A 152 15.92 -3.83 5.60
C GLY A 152 16.42 -4.97 6.48
N LEU A 153 15.72 -5.30 7.57
CA LEU A 153 16.11 -6.39 8.46
C LEU A 153 15.69 -7.74 7.89
N ASP A 154 16.67 -8.59 7.62
CA ASP A 154 16.42 -9.93 7.11
C ASP A 154 15.97 -10.86 8.25
N THR A 155 15.05 -11.78 7.93
CA THR A 155 14.57 -12.81 8.85
C THR A 155 15.71 -13.66 9.38
N GLU A 156 16.71 -13.97 8.57
CA GLU A 156 17.86 -14.80 8.91
C GLU A 156 18.76 -14.16 9.98
N LEU A 157 18.74 -12.82 10.08
CA LEU A 157 19.53 -12.10 11.07
C LEU A 157 18.89 -12.09 12.45
N VAL A 158 17.65 -12.53 12.59
CA VAL A 158 16.86 -12.46 13.81
C VAL A 158 16.58 -13.84 14.39
N SER A 159 16.98 -14.88 13.71
CA SER A 159 16.81 -16.27 14.17
C SER A 159 17.78 -16.64 15.30
#